data_ef09516695b2fbdca21ff4693754e66d
#
_entry.id   ef09516695b2fbdca21ff4693754e66d
#
_cell.length_a   1.000
_cell.length_b   1.000
_cell.length_c   1.000
_cell.angle_alpha   90.00
_cell.angle_beta   90.00
_cell.angle_gamma   90.00
#
_symmetry.space_group_name_H-M   'P 1'
#
loop_
_entity.id
_entity.type
_entity.pdbx_description
1 polymer ?
#
loop_
_entity_poly.entity_id
_entity_poly.type
_entity_poly.pdbx_seq_one_letter_code
_entity_poly.pdbx_strand_id
1 'polypeptide(L)'
;MSKQTIERLYAAFARLDGHEMQACYAANARFEDEVFQLEGAREIGAMWRMLCEAVSAQPETRGHWKLATRDITDRSAHWDANYIFSTTGRPVFNRIDAEFTFDKRGLILQHRDRFDFWAWSRQALGVPGWLLGWTPMLRNKVRSQARANLRRFLEKR
;
A
#
# COMPACT_ATOMS: atom_id res chain seq x y z
N MET A 1 5.53 13.38 17.88
CA MET A 1 4.69 13.72 16.72
C MET A 1 4.83 12.70 15.60
N SER A 2 6.04 12.38 15.18
CA SER A 2 6.27 11.45 14.06
C SER A 2 5.70 10.05 14.31
N LYS A 3 6.00 9.50 15.48
CA LYS A 3 5.48 8.16 15.84
C LYS A 3 3.95 8.15 15.87
N GLN A 4 3.33 9.20 16.40
CA GLN A 4 1.88 9.31 16.44
C GLN A 4 1.27 9.37 15.04
N THR A 5 1.94 10.03 14.10
CA THR A 5 1.47 10.07 12.71
C THR A 5 1.52 8.68 12.08
N ILE A 6 2.58 7.90 12.33
CA ILE A 6 2.68 6.52 11.86
C ILE A 6 1.57 5.66 12.48
N GLU A 7 1.36 5.79 13.78
CA GLU A 7 0.30 5.07 14.47
C GLU A 7 -1.09 5.42 13.93
N ARG A 8 -1.32 6.71 13.66
CA ARG A 8 -2.56 7.20 13.05
C ARG A 8 -2.76 6.61 11.65
N LEU A 9 -1.71 6.59 10.85
CA LEU A 9 -1.76 6.01 9.50
C LEU A 9 -2.22 4.56 9.53
N TYR A 10 -1.59 3.74 10.36
CA TYR A 10 -1.91 2.32 10.40
C TYR A 10 -3.22 2.01 11.12
N ALA A 11 -3.63 2.82 12.08
CA ALA A 11 -4.95 2.71 12.67
C ALA A 11 -6.04 2.96 11.62
N ALA A 12 -5.85 3.96 10.78
CA ALA A 12 -6.74 4.24 9.66
C ALA A 12 -6.75 3.08 8.65
N PHE A 13 -5.57 2.56 8.33
CA PHE A 13 -5.44 1.44 7.38
C PHE A 13 -6.12 0.17 7.91
N ALA A 14 -5.97 -0.11 9.19
CA ALA A 14 -6.61 -1.28 9.81
C ALA A 14 -8.13 -1.26 9.65
N ARG A 15 -8.73 -0.07 9.72
CA ARG A 15 -10.18 0.09 9.54
C ARG A 15 -10.58 0.47 8.10
N LEU A 16 -9.62 0.45 7.17
CA LEU A 16 -9.82 0.72 5.74
C LEU A 16 -10.35 2.14 5.47
N ASP A 17 -9.83 3.11 6.20
CA ASP A 17 -10.18 4.53 6.06
C ASP A 17 -9.11 5.26 5.23
N GLY A 18 -9.25 5.18 3.90
CA GLY A 18 -8.29 5.78 2.98
C GLY A 18 -8.21 7.31 3.04
N HIS A 19 -9.30 7.98 3.39
CA HIS A 19 -9.32 9.44 3.54
C HIS A 19 -8.49 9.88 4.75
N GLU A 20 -8.63 9.18 5.87
CA GLU A 20 -7.81 9.45 7.06
C GLU A 20 -6.34 9.15 6.80
N MET A 21 -6.05 8.08 6.04
CA MET A 21 -4.67 7.79 5.61
C MET A 21 -4.10 8.97 4.81
N GLN A 22 -4.86 9.49 3.86
CA GLN A 22 -4.42 10.64 3.05
C GLN A 22 -4.08 11.85 3.91
N ALA A 23 -4.85 12.08 4.96
CA ALA A 23 -4.64 13.23 5.87
C ALA A 23 -3.32 13.16 6.64
N CYS A 24 -2.66 11.99 6.67
CA CYS A 24 -1.35 11.84 7.31
C CYS A 24 -0.19 12.36 6.47
N TYR A 25 -0.42 12.67 5.19
CA TYR A 25 0.64 13.05 4.26
C TYR A 25 0.68 14.55 4.01
N ALA A 26 1.90 15.10 3.87
CA ALA A 26 2.10 16.47 3.42
C ALA A 26 1.66 16.61 1.96
N ALA A 27 1.27 17.85 1.57
CA ALA A 27 0.80 18.10 0.20
C ALA A 27 1.83 17.72 -0.86
N ASN A 28 3.12 17.87 -0.56
CA ASN A 28 4.25 17.56 -1.45
C ASN A 28 4.94 16.24 -1.09
N ALA A 29 4.27 15.33 -0.41
CA ALA A 29 4.82 14.04 0.00
C ALA A 29 5.22 13.17 -1.19
N ARG A 30 6.12 12.24 -0.93
CA ARG A 30 6.51 11.21 -1.90
C ARG A 30 6.31 9.83 -1.30
N PHE A 31 5.87 8.92 -2.14
CA PHE A 31 5.69 7.51 -1.77
C PHE A 31 6.37 6.62 -2.80
N GLU A 32 7.04 5.59 -2.32
CA GLU A 32 7.66 4.59 -3.18
C GLU A 32 7.51 3.20 -2.57
N ASP A 33 7.10 2.23 -3.36
CA ASP A 33 7.20 0.82 -3.02
C ASP A 33 7.64 0.01 -4.25
N GLU A 34 7.50 -1.30 -4.21
CA GLU A 34 7.91 -2.18 -5.32
C GLU A 34 7.06 -1.98 -6.57
N VAL A 35 5.89 -1.35 -6.44
CA VAL A 35 4.92 -1.17 -7.53
C VAL A 35 4.75 0.29 -7.91
N PHE A 36 4.65 1.20 -6.95
CA PHE A 36 4.32 2.62 -7.18
C PHE A 36 5.48 3.55 -6.88
N GLN A 37 5.53 4.66 -7.64
CA GLN A 37 6.29 5.86 -7.31
C GLN A 37 5.32 7.03 -7.49
N LEU A 38 4.94 7.67 -6.38
CA LEU A 38 3.87 8.67 -6.37
C LEU A 38 4.34 9.98 -5.75
N GLU A 39 3.79 11.08 -6.24
CA GLU A 39 4.07 12.41 -5.70
C GLU A 39 2.77 13.12 -5.35
N GLY A 40 2.76 13.70 -4.16
CA GLY A 40 1.64 14.47 -3.64
C GLY A 40 0.63 13.64 -2.87
N ALA A 41 0.06 14.28 -1.84
CA ALA A 41 -0.95 13.64 -0.98
C ALA A 41 -2.16 13.16 -1.78
N ARG A 42 -2.50 13.83 -2.88
CA ARG A 42 -3.64 13.46 -3.72
C ARG A 42 -3.44 12.10 -4.37
N GLU A 43 -2.27 11.87 -4.99
CA GLU A 43 -1.97 10.58 -5.63
C GLU A 43 -1.78 9.47 -4.61
N ILE A 44 -1.04 9.77 -3.55
CA ILE A 44 -0.78 8.80 -2.47
C ILE A 44 -2.10 8.39 -1.81
N GLY A 45 -2.93 9.39 -1.48
CA GLY A 45 -4.23 9.14 -0.89
C GLY A 45 -5.15 8.35 -1.82
N ALA A 46 -5.10 8.63 -3.12
CA ALA A 46 -5.89 7.87 -4.10
C ALA A 46 -5.46 6.40 -4.15
N MET A 47 -4.16 6.13 -4.07
CA MET A 47 -3.67 4.75 -4.00
C MET A 47 -4.24 4.02 -2.79
N TRP A 48 -4.18 4.63 -1.60
CA TRP A 48 -4.72 4.03 -0.38
C TRP A 48 -6.24 3.86 -0.45
N ARG A 49 -6.95 4.87 -0.96
CA ARG A 49 -8.42 4.77 -1.12
C ARG A 49 -8.80 3.66 -2.10
N MET A 50 -8.10 3.55 -3.22
CA MET A 50 -8.32 2.49 -4.20
C MET A 50 -8.16 1.11 -3.57
N LEU A 51 -7.08 0.92 -2.80
CA LEU A 51 -6.81 -0.34 -2.11
C LEU A 51 -7.89 -0.64 -1.06
N CYS A 52 -8.24 0.35 -0.23
CA CYS A 52 -9.26 0.19 0.79
C CYS A 52 -10.62 -0.15 0.19
N GLU A 53 -10.99 0.49 -0.93
CA GLU A 53 -12.24 0.20 -1.62
C GLU A 53 -12.24 -1.21 -2.21
N ALA A 54 -11.14 -1.65 -2.80
CA ALA A 54 -11.03 -3.00 -3.34
C ALA A 54 -11.20 -4.07 -2.26
N VAL A 55 -10.57 -3.87 -1.10
CA VAL A 55 -10.71 -4.79 0.04
C VAL A 55 -12.13 -4.77 0.59
N SER A 56 -12.77 -3.60 0.61
CA SER A 56 -14.11 -3.42 1.19
C SER A 56 -15.24 -3.80 0.24
N ALA A 57 -14.95 -4.08 -1.03
CA ALA A 57 -15.96 -4.23 -2.09
C ALA A 57 -16.93 -5.38 -1.83
N GLN A 58 -16.49 -6.44 -1.16
CA GLN A 58 -17.32 -7.60 -0.89
C GLN A 58 -17.10 -8.09 0.55
N PRO A 59 -18.12 -8.72 1.17
CA PRO A 59 -17.99 -9.24 2.53
C PRO A 59 -16.83 -10.23 2.70
N GLU A 60 -16.57 -11.08 1.72
CA GLU A 60 -15.49 -12.07 1.77
C GLU A 60 -14.12 -11.41 1.80
N THR A 61 -13.90 -10.43 0.94
CA THR A 61 -12.62 -9.73 0.88
C THR A 61 -12.41 -8.87 2.12
N ARG A 62 -13.46 -8.20 2.58
CA ARG A 62 -13.39 -7.39 3.80
C ARG A 62 -13.15 -8.28 5.04
N GLY A 63 -13.81 -9.42 5.12
CA GLY A 63 -13.64 -10.35 6.23
C GLY A 63 -12.26 -10.97 6.31
N HIS A 64 -11.56 -11.06 5.19
CA HIS A 64 -10.20 -11.60 5.13
C HIS A 64 -9.15 -10.57 5.54
N TRP A 65 -9.48 -9.28 5.49
CA TRP A 65 -8.54 -8.20 5.79
C TRP A 65 -8.07 -8.22 7.23
N LYS A 66 -6.74 -8.24 7.41
CA LYS A 66 -6.10 -8.09 8.72
C LYS A 66 -4.80 -7.32 8.54
N LEU A 67 -4.57 -6.38 9.43
CA LEU A 67 -3.34 -5.62 9.49
C LEU A 67 -2.75 -5.74 10.89
N ALA A 68 -1.49 -6.13 10.95
CA ALA A 68 -0.73 -6.17 12.19
C ALA A 68 0.53 -5.31 12.03
N THR A 69 0.80 -4.46 13.00
CA THR A 69 1.98 -3.61 13.02
C THR A 69 2.87 -3.95 14.21
N ARG A 70 4.18 -3.75 14.04
CA ARG A 70 5.15 -3.92 15.11
C ARG A 70 6.35 -3.04 14.88
N ASP A 71 7.16 -2.88 15.93
CA ASP A 71 8.43 -2.14 15.89
C ASP A 71 8.26 -0.72 15.35
N ILE A 72 7.17 -0.05 15.75
CA ILE A 72 6.92 1.33 15.34
C ILE A 72 7.87 2.24 16.12
N THR A 73 8.67 2.98 15.36
CA THR A 73 9.56 4.01 15.89
C THR A 73 9.08 5.39 15.43
N ASP A 74 9.89 6.42 15.60
CA ASP A 74 9.58 7.75 15.10
C ASP A 74 9.84 7.93 13.59
N ARG A 75 10.36 6.89 12.91
CA ARG A 75 10.69 6.96 11.47
C ARG A 75 10.54 5.64 10.73
N SER A 76 10.10 4.59 11.38
CA SER A 76 9.96 3.28 10.74
C SER A 76 8.86 2.45 11.37
N ALA A 77 8.39 1.46 10.63
CA ALA A 77 7.42 0.49 11.13
C ALA A 77 7.53 -0.77 10.30
N HIS A 78 7.12 -1.88 10.90
CA HIS A 78 6.90 -3.14 10.18
C HIS A 78 5.41 -3.43 10.20
N TRP A 79 4.86 -3.86 9.07
CA TRP A 79 3.46 -4.26 9.01
C TRP A 79 3.26 -5.50 8.16
N ASP A 80 2.30 -6.32 8.58
CA ASP A 80 1.87 -7.53 7.88
C ASP A 80 0.42 -7.36 7.47
N ALA A 81 0.12 -7.64 6.21
CA ALA A 81 -1.25 -7.54 5.69
C ALA A 81 -1.71 -8.88 5.16
N ASN A 82 -2.91 -9.30 5.56
CA ASN A 82 -3.62 -10.44 4.98
C ASN A 82 -4.80 -9.89 4.19
N TYR A 83 -4.87 -10.21 2.91
CA TYR A 83 -5.95 -9.73 2.06
C TYR A 83 -6.15 -10.64 0.87
N ILE A 84 -7.27 -10.43 0.17
CA ILE A 84 -7.55 -11.09 -1.10
C ILE A 84 -7.17 -10.13 -2.23
N PHE A 85 -6.28 -10.57 -3.11
CA PHE A 85 -5.91 -9.77 -4.29
C PHE A 85 -7.09 -9.76 -5.26
N SER A 86 -7.69 -8.59 -5.47
CA SER A 86 -8.97 -8.48 -6.19
C SER A 86 -8.91 -8.97 -7.64
N THR A 87 -7.76 -8.79 -8.31
CA THR A 87 -7.60 -9.19 -9.71
C THR A 87 -7.70 -10.70 -9.92
N THR A 88 -7.18 -11.50 -8.99
CA THR A 88 -7.13 -12.96 -9.12
C THR A 88 -7.99 -13.70 -8.11
N GLY A 89 -8.46 -13.03 -7.07
CA GLY A 89 -9.17 -13.65 -5.96
C GLY A 89 -8.29 -14.49 -5.04
N ARG A 90 -6.98 -14.38 -5.14
CA ARG A 90 -6.05 -15.19 -4.35
C ARG A 90 -5.70 -14.53 -3.02
N PRO A 91 -5.58 -15.32 -1.94
CA PRO A 91 -5.16 -14.77 -0.65
C PRO A 91 -3.67 -14.43 -0.66
N VAL A 92 -3.34 -13.30 -0.05
CA VAL A 92 -1.97 -12.80 0.08
C VAL A 92 -1.67 -12.49 1.54
N PHE A 93 -0.49 -12.94 2.01
CA PHE A 93 0.11 -12.49 3.25
C PHE A 93 1.39 -11.76 2.89
N ASN A 94 1.42 -10.44 3.08
CA ASN A 94 2.55 -9.61 2.70
C ASN A 94 3.20 -8.99 3.94
N ARG A 95 4.53 -9.02 3.96
CA ARG A 95 5.34 -8.43 5.04
C ARG A 95 6.06 -7.21 4.48
N ILE A 96 5.85 -6.08 5.11
CA ILE A 96 6.37 -4.80 4.61
C ILE A 96 7.16 -4.09 5.70
N ASP A 97 8.33 -3.56 5.32
CA ASP A 97 9.12 -2.65 6.14
C ASP A 97 8.95 -1.25 5.59
N ALA A 98 8.56 -0.31 6.45
CA ALA A 98 8.27 1.07 6.08
C ALA A 98 9.25 2.03 6.72
N GLU A 99 9.69 3.02 5.93
CA GLU A 99 10.55 4.11 6.38
C GLU A 99 9.88 5.44 6.07
N PHE A 100 10.02 6.41 6.98
CA PHE A 100 9.33 7.69 6.88
C PHE A 100 10.25 8.86 7.19
N THR A 101 10.00 10.00 6.52
CA THR A 101 10.46 11.31 6.99
C THR A 101 9.24 12.22 7.12
N PHE A 102 9.38 13.31 7.88
CA PHE A 102 8.26 14.17 8.24
C PHE A 102 8.60 15.64 8.03
N ASP A 103 7.55 16.45 7.81
CA ASP A 103 7.70 17.90 7.79
C ASP A 103 7.60 18.49 9.20
N LYS A 104 7.68 19.82 9.31
CA LYS A 104 7.65 20.54 10.60
C LYS A 104 6.33 20.37 11.34
N ARG A 105 5.25 20.04 10.65
CA ARG A 105 3.92 19.83 11.24
C ARG A 105 3.68 18.39 11.64
N GLY A 106 4.66 17.50 11.41
CA GLY A 106 4.54 16.09 11.71
C GLY A 106 3.79 15.29 10.66
N LEU A 107 3.54 15.86 9.46
CA LEU A 107 2.97 15.13 8.34
C LEU A 107 4.06 14.36 7.60
N ILE A 108 3.68 13.23 7.01
CA ILE A 108 4.62 12.40 6.26
C ILE A 108 5.08 13.14 5.01
N LEU A 109 6.39 13.33 4.90
CA LEU A 109 7.01 13.95 3.74
C LEU A 109 7.52 12.91 2.76
N GLN A 110 8.06 11.80 3.26
CA GLN A 110 8.52 10.71 2.42
C GLN A 110 8.17 9.38 3.09
N HIS A 111 7.66 8.45 2.29
CA HIS A 111 7.29 7.12 2.75
C HIS A 111 7.81 6.10 1.75
N ARG A 112 8.59 5.16 2.22
CA ARG A 112 9.11 4.06 1.41
C ARG A 112 8.72 2.74 2.04
N ASP A 113 8.03 1.91 1.27
CA ASP A 113 7.69 0.53 1.64
C ASP A 113 8.56 -0.45 0.87
N ARG A 114 9.04 -1.48 1.56
CA ARG A 114 9.82 -2.56 0.96
C ARG A 114 9.19 -3.90 1.29
N PHE A 115 9.00 -4.71 0.27
CA PHE A 115 8.55 -6.09 0.42
C PHE A 115 9.14 -6.97 -0.67
N ASP A 116 9.11 -8.29 -0.47
CA ASP A 116 9.59 -9.25 -1.45
C ASP A 116 8.56 -9.40 -2.58
N PHE A 117 8.84 -8.78 -3.72
CA PHE A 117 7.93 -8.80 -4.86
C PHE A 117 7.71 -10.21 -5.40
N TRP A 118 8.74 -11.05 -5.41
CA TRP A 118 8.58 -12.44 -5.86
C TRP A 118 7.67 -13.22 -4.93
N ALA A 119 7.85 -13.09 -3.62
CA ALA A 119 6.98 -13.73 -2.64
C ALA A 119 5.53 -13.25 -2.80
N TRP A 120 5.34 -11.94 -3.01
CA TRP A 120 4.01 -11.38 -3.29
C TRP A 120 3.41 -11.96 -4.56
N SER A 121 4.18 -11.99 -5.66
CA SER A 121 3.69 -12.43 -6.97
C SER A 121 3.33 -13.92 -6.99
N ARG A 122 4.04 -14.75 -6.26
CA ARG A 122 3.69 -16.17 -6.11
C ARG A 122 2.31 -16.35 -5.50
N GLN A 123 2.01 -15.56 -4.49
CA GLN A 123 0.72 -15.60 -3.80
C GLN A 123 -0.39 -14.96 -4.62
N ALA A 124 -0.15 -13.76 -5.13
CA ALA A 124 -1.17 -12.96 -5.80
C ALA A 124 -1.50 -13.47 -7.20
N LEU A 125 -0.50 -13.92 -7.95
CA LEU A 125 -0.64 -14.30 -9.37
C LEU A 125 -0.60 -15.80 -9.60
N GLY A 126 -0.16 -16.58 -8.64
CA GLY A 126 -0.06 -18.03 -8.78
C GLY A 126 1.09 -18.46 -9.68
N VAL A 127 0.85 -19.39 -10.62
CA VAL A 127 1.89 -19.99 -11.46
C VAL A 127 2.71 -18.96 -12.23
N PRO A 128 2.13 -17.94 -12.90
CA PRO A 128 2.94 -16.89 -13.53
C PRO A 128 3.89 -16.19 -12.57
N GLY A 129 3.47 -15.94 -11.33
CA GLY A 129 4.31 -15.35 -10.29
C GLY A 129 5.47 -16.26 -9.90
N TRP A 130 5.25 -17.56 -9.80
CA TRP A 130 6.29 -18.53 -9.52
C TRP A 130 7.39 -18.52 -10.58
N LEU A 131 6.99 -18.52 -11.85
CA LEU A 131 7.92 -18.68 -12.99
C LEU A 131 8.60 -17.36 -13.37
N LEU A 132 7.90 -16.22 -13.26
CA LEU A 132 8.33 -14.95 -13.83
C LEU A 132 8.45 -13.80 -12.81
N GLY A 133 8.04 -14.02 -11.55
CA GLY A 133 7.98 -12.96 -10.55
C GLY A 133 9.33 -12.36 -10.18
N TRP A 134 10.43 -13.08 -10.43
CA TRP A 134 11.78 -12.57 -10.23
C TRP A 134 12.26 -11.73 -11.43
N THR A 135 11.52 -11.70 -12.53
CA THR A 135 11.94 -11.01 -13.76
C THR A 135 11.49 -9.55 -13.76
N PRO A 136 12.31 -8.66 -14.36
CA PRO A 136 11.89 -7.26 -14.56
C PRO A 136 10.65 -7.14 -15.44
N MET A 137 10.45 -8.07 -16.38
CA MET A 137 9.32 -8.06 -17.30
C MET A 137 7.98 -8.14 -16.55
N LEU A 138 7.82 -9.10 -15.64
CA LEU A 138 6.58 -9.23 -14.87
C LEU A 138 6.42 -8.05 -13.90
N ARG A 139 7.48 -7.62 -13.24
CA ARG A 139 7.45 -6.46 -12.35
C ARG A 139 6.98 -5.22 -13.10
N ASN A 140 7.52 -4.98 -14.29
CA ASN A 140 7.13 -3.82 -15.10
C ASN A 140 5.68 -3.92 -15.57
N LYS A 141 5.21 -5.11 -15.89
CA LYS A 141 3.81 -5.33 -16.27
C LYS A 141 2.87 -5.01 -15.11
N VAL A 142 3.18 -5.49 -13.91
CA VAL A 142 2.38 -5.21 -12.71
C VAL A 142 2.39 -3.70 -12.42
N ARG A 143 3.55 -3.05 -12.52
CA ARG A 143 3.67 -1.59 -12.31
C ARG A 143 2.82 -0.81 -13.31
N SER A 144 2.86 -1.19 -14.59
CA SER A 144 2.07 -0.52 -15.64
C SER A 144 0.58 -0.69 -15.39
N GLN A 145 0.14 -1.89 -15.02
CA GLN A 145 -1.27 -2.15 -14.72
C GLN A 145 -1.74 -1.37 -13.50
N ALA A 146 -0.92 -1.33 -12.46
CA ALA A 146 -1.23 -0.59 -11.23
C ALA A 146 -1.36 0.91 -11.51
N ARG A 147 -0.43 1.48 -12.29
CA ARG A 147 -0.50 2.90 -12.68
C ARG A 147 -1.75 3.20 -13.50
N ALA A 148 -2.11 2.31 -14.43
CA ALA A 148 -3.32 2.48 -15.23
C ALA A 148 -4.57 2.43 -14.35
N ASN A 149 -4.62 1.53 -13.39
CA ASN A 149 -5.73 1.42 -12.44
C ASN A 149 -5.85 2.70 -11.60
N LEU A 150 -4.74 3.20 -11.10
CA LEU A 150 -4.71 4.43 -10.29
C LEU A 150 -5.16 5.64 -11.11
N ARG A 151 -4.70 5.75 -12.35
CA ARG A 151 -5.12 6.84 -13.24
C ARG A 151 -6.63 6.83 -13.44
N ARG A 152 -7.21 5.66 -13.71
CA ARG A 152 -8.67 5.53 -13.86
C ARG A 152 -9.40 5.90 -12.58
N PHE A 153 -8.87 5.52 -11.44
CA PHE A 153 -9.44 5.87 -10.14
C PHE A 153 -9.45 7.39 -9.92
N LEU A 154 -8.35 8.06 -10.24
CA LEU A 154 -8.25 9.52 -10.14
C LEU A 154 -9.21 10.25 -11.07
N GLU A 155 -9.43 9.73 -12.28
CA GLU A 155 -10.32 10.34 -13.27
C GLU A 155 -11.79 10.29 -12.84
N LYS A 156 -12.19 9.29 -12.05
CA LYS A 156 -13.57 9.14 -11.56
C LYS A 156 -13.87 10.06 -10.38
N ARG A 157 -12.88 10.74 -9.83
CA ARG A 157 -12.99 11.58 -8.64
C ARG A 157 -12.70 13.03 -9.03
#